data_fad520c9c9d295b00ae5af3ce40eef07
#
_entry.id   fad520c9c9d295b00ae5af3ce40eef07
#
_cell.length_a   1.000
_cell.length_b   1.000
_cell.length_c   1.000
_cell.angle_alpha   90.00
_cell.angle_beta   90.00
_cell.angle_gamma   90.00
#
_symmetry.space_group_name_H-M   'P 1'
#
loop_
_entity.id
_entity.type
_entity.pdbx_description
1 polymer ?
#
loop_
_entity_poly.entity_id
_entity_poly.type
_entity_poly.pdbx_seq_one_letter_code
_entity_poly.pdbx_strand_id
1 'polypeptide(L)'
;MSKKKFNQTKVGKFLSKTAPGILDLAGDVLPDAGVFGLIKNLIHKDPVLPAEDKEKALKLLEQDMVEMQEISKRWDSDMKS
;
A
#
# COMPACT_ATOMS: atom_id res chain seq x y z
N MET A 1 -14.25 7.20 12.51
CA MET A 1 -14.00 6.11 11.59
C MET A 1 -12.56 5.67 11.60
N SER A 2 -12.38 4.39 11.73
CA SER A 2 -11.03 3.85 11.80
C SER A 2 -10.36 3.88 10.43
N LYS A 3 -9.16 4.44 10.39
CA LYS A 3 -8.34 4.39 9.19
C LYS A 3 -7.68 3.02 9.12
N LYS A 4 -7.62 2.45 7.93
CA LYS A 4 -6.95 1.18 7.72
C LYS A 4 -5.44 1.36 7.90
N LYS A 5 -4.82 0.43 8.61
CA LYS A 5 -3.37 0.36 8.64
C LYS A 5 -2.87 -0.23 7.31
N PHE A 6 -1.60 -0.05 7.00
CA PHE A 6 -1.04 -0.55 5.76
C PHE A 6 -1.27 -2.06 5.60
N ASN A 7 -1.16 -2.83 6.67
CA ASN A 7 -1.36 -4.28 6.61
C ASN A 7 -2.80 -4.70 6.29
N GLN A 8 -3.74 -3.77 6.30
CA GLN A 8 -5.14 -4.02 5.95
C GLN A 8 -5.45 -3.65 4.50
N THR A 9 -4.49 -3.06 3.78
CA THR A 9 -4.66 -2.74 2.37
C THR A 9 -4.54 -4.01 1.52
N LYS A 10 -4.92 -3.91 0.24
CA LYS A 10 -4.81 -5.05 -0.68
C LYS A 10 -3.37 -5.52 -0.81
N VAL A 11 -2.46 -4.58 -1.03
CA VAL A 11 -1.03 -4.91 -1.13
C VAL A 11 -0.49 -5.43 0.19
N GLY A 12 -0.94 -4.87 1.31
CA GLY A 12 -0.52 -5.33 2.63
C GLY A 12 -0.91 -6.78 2.88
N LYS A 13 -2.14 -7.14 2.54
CA LYS A 13 -2.60 -8.52 2.68
C LYS A 13 -1.82 -9.48 1.79
N PHE A 14 -1.50 -9.05 0.58
CA PHE A 14 -0.70 -9.85 -0.34
C PHE A 14 0.71 -10.06 0.21
N LEU A 15 1.34 -8.99 0.71
CA LEU A 15 2.70 -9.06 1.25
C LEU A 15 2.77 -9.89 2.54
N SER A 16 1.71 -9.94 3.31
CA SER A 16 1.69 -10.76 4.52
C SER A 16 1.87 -12.25 4.20
N LYS A 17 1.52 -12.64 2.99
CA LYS A 17 1.67 -14.03 2.52
C LYS A 17 2.98 -14.24 1.76
N THR A 18 3.45 -13.24 1.03
CA THR A 18 4.57 -13.40 0.10
C THR A 18 5.87 -12.81 0.64
N ALA A 19 5.80 -11.70 1.37
CA ALA A 19 6.98 -11.02 1.87
C ALA A 19 6.69 -10.34 3.21
N PRO A 20 6.46 -11.12 4.28
CA PRO A 20 6.10 -10.55 5.59
C PRO A 20 7.17 -9.62 6.15
N GLY A 21 8.42 -9.77 5.74
CA GLY A 21 9.49 -8.87 6.17
C GLY A 21 9.27 -7.43 5.74
N ILE A 22 8.73 -7.23 4.54
CA ILE A 22 8.38 -5.89 4.07
C ILE A 22 7.25 -5.31 4.92
N LEU A 23 6.26 -6.13 5.20
CA LEU A 23 5.11 -5.71 5.99
C LEU A 23 5.50 -5.34 7.42
N ASP A 24 6.48 -6.04 7.99
CA ASP A 24 6.98 -5.75 9.33
C ASP A 24 7.54 -4.32 9.43
N LEU A 25 8.06 -3.79 8.33
CA LEU A 25 8.63 -2.45 8.32
C LEU A 25 7.56 -1.36 8.27
N ALA A 26 6.41 -1.63 7.70
CA ALA A 26 5.40 -0.60 7.46
C ALA A 26 3.97 -1.02 7.78
N GLY A 27 3.76 -2.23 8.31
CA GLY A 27 2.41 -2.76 8.52
C GLY A 27 1.56 -2.00 9.51
N ASP A 28 2.19 -1.41 10.52
CA ASP A 28 1.47 -0.68 11.58
C ASP A 28 1.28 0.80 11.25
N VAL A 29 1.87 1.28 10.16
CA VAL A 29 1.80 2.68 9.76
C VAL A 29 0.56 2.90 8.91
N LEU A 30 -0.03 4.10 9.01
CA LEU A 30 -1.14 4.47 8.15
C LEU A 30 -0.64 4.65 6.71
N PRO A 31 -1.40 4.15 5.72
CA PRO A 31 -0.98 4.29 4.33
C PRO A 31 -1.05 5.74 3.87
N ASP A 32 0.06 6.25 3.36
CA ASP A 32 0.14 7.57 2.75
C ASP A 32 1.12 7.51 1.57
N ALA A 33 1.29 8.62 0.87
CA ALA A 33 2.14 8.65 -0.31
C ALA A 33 3.59 8.26 0.01
N GLY A 34 4.10 8.67 1.18
CA GLY A 34 5.45 8.32 1.61
C GLY A 34 5.59 6.84 1.88
N VAL A 35 4.62 6.24 2.55
CA VAL A 35 4.62 4.81 2.86
C VAL A 35 4.54 4.00 1.57
N PHE A 36 3.68 4.39 0.64
CA PHE A 36 3.55 3.69 -0.65
C PHE A 36 4.86 3.74 -1.44
N GLY A 37 5.54 4.89 -1.43
CA GLY A 37 6.83 5.03 -2.08
C GLY A 37 7.90 4.12 -1.46
N LEU A 38 7.94 4.07 -0.14
CA LEU A 38 8.86 3.19 0.57
C LEU A 38 8.59 1.72 0.24
N ILE A 39 7.34 1.30 0.28
CA ILE A 39 6.96 -0.08 -0.02
C ILE A 39 7.28 -0.44 -1.46
N LYS A 40 7.05 0.47 -2.40
CA LYS A 40 7.40 0.26 -3.80
C LYS A 40 8.89 -0.05 -3.95
N ASN A 41 9.74 0.71 -3.28
CA ASN A 41 11.19 0.48 -3.30
C ASN A 41 11.55 -0.87 -2.67
N LEU A 42 10.92 -1.21 -1.56
CA LEU A 42 11.18 -2.48 -0.89
C LEU A 42 10.78 -3.67 -1.77
N ILE A 43 9.68 -3.57 -2.48
CA ILE A 43 9.24 -4.62 -3.40
C ILE A 43 10.26 -4.78 -4.54
N HIS A 44 10.72 -3.68 -5.13
CA HIS A 44 11.70 -3.74 -6.21
C HIS A 44 13.02 -4.35 -5.77
N LYS A 45 13.45 -4.08 -4.54
CA LYS A 45 14.74 -4.53 -4.03
C LYS A 45 14.69 -5.91 -3.38
N ASP A 46 13.51 -6.44 -3.16
CA ASP A 46 13.36 -7.71 -2.44
C ASP A 46 13.96 -8.86 -3.27
N PRO A 47 14.94 -9.61 -2.75
CA PRO A 47 15.55 -10.70 -3.48
C PRO A 47 14.75 -12.00 -3.45
N VAL A 48 13.77 -12.09 -2.56
CA VAL A 48 12.97 -13.31 -2.36
C VAL A 48 11.77 -13.35 -3.28
N LEU A 49 11.16 -12.19 -3.59
CA LEU A 49 9.95 -12.16 -4.41
C LEU A 49 10.26 -12.48 -5.87
N PRO A 50 9.55 -13.46 -6.47
CA PRO A 50 9.62 -13.68 -7.91
C PRO A 50 9.12 -12.46 -8.69
N ALA A 51 9.51 -12.35 -9.96
CA ALA A 51 9.11 -11.22 -10.79
C ALA A 51 7.59 -11.13 -10.92
N GLU A 52 6.90 -12.24 -11.00
CA GLU A 52 5.43 -12.27 -11.08
C GLU A 52 4.79 -11.68 -9.82
N ASP A 53 5.32 -12.03 -8.66
CA ASP A 53 4.80 -11.53 -7.39
C ASP A 53 5.10 -10.05 -7.21
N LYS A 54 6.28 -9.60 -7.65
CA LYS A 54 6.63 -8.18 -7.62
C LYS A 54 5.64 -7.37 -8.46
N GLU A 55 5.35 -7.84 -9.66
CA GLU A 55 4.43 -7.18 -10.57
C GLU A 55 3.03 -7.10 -9.97
N LYS A 56 2.57 -8.21 -9.41
CA LYS A 56 1.25 -8.26 -8.76
C LYS A 56 1.18 -7.33 -7.56
N ALA A 57 2.21 -7.32 -6.74
CA ALA A 57 2.27 -6.43 -5.58
C ALA A 57 2.24 -4.97 -5.99
N LEU A 58 2.96 -4.61 -7.05
CA LEU A 58 2.97 -3.24 -7.55
C LEU A 58 1.60 -2.82 -8.10
N LYS A 59 0.89 -3.72 -8.76
CA LYS A 59 -0.46 -3.44 -9.23
C LYS A 59 -1.42 -3.20 -8.08
N LEU A 60 -1.35 -4.03 -7.05
CA LEU A 60 -2.18 -3.85 -5.86
C LEU A 60 -1.84 -2.56 -5.14
N LEU A 61 -0.57 -2.23 -5.05
CA LEU A 61 -0.11 -0.99 -4.45
C LEU A 61 -0.68 0.21 -5.19
N GLU A 62 -0.65 0.18 -6.51
CA GLU A 62 -1.21 1.25 -7.33
C GLU A 62 -2.70 1.40 -7.13
N GLN A 63 -3.43 0.29 -7.05
CA GLN A 63 -4.86 0.31 -6.78
C GLN A 63 -5.16 0.93 -5.41
N ASP A 64 -4.37 0.59 -4.41
CA ASP A 64 -4.53 1.16 -3.08
C ASP A 64 -4.24 2.66 -3.07
N MET A 65 -3.25 3.11 -3.82
CA MET A 65 -2.93 4.54 -3.96
C MET A 65 -4.07 5.31 -4.61
N VAL A 66 -4.62 4.77 -5.69
CA VAL A 66 -5.74 5.41 -6.40
C VAL A 66 -6.96 5.51 -5.47
N GLU A 67 -7.27 4.44 -4.76
CA GLU A 67 -8.38 4.42 -3.82
C GLU A 67 -8.20 5.48 -2.73
N MET A 68 -6.99 5.60 -2.20
CA MET A 68 -6.69 6.61 -1.20
C MET A 68 -6.86 8.02 -1.74
N GLN A 69 -6.42 8.27 -2.98
CA GLN A 69 -6.56 9.56 -3.62
C GLN A 69 -8.02 9.91 -3.88
N GLU A 70 -8.82 8.95 -4.29
CA GLU A 70 -10.24 9.16 -4.50
C GLU A 70 -10.97 9.56 -3.22
N ILE A 71 -10.67 8.89 -2.13
CA ILE A 71 -11.24 9.22 -0.83
C ILE A 71 -10.84 10.64 -0.43
N SER A 72 -9.58 10.99 -0.63
CA SER A 72 -9.09 12.32 -0.32
C SER A 72 -9.80 13.41 -1.13
N LYS A 73 -10.04 13.14 -2.41
CA LYS A 73 -10.75 14.08 -3.28
C LYS A 73 -12.21 14.29 -2.83
N ARG A 74 -12.87 13.22 -2.42
CA ARG A 74 -14.24 13.32 -1.92
C ARG A 74 -14.32 14.20 -0.68
N TRP A 75 -13.38 14.05 0.22
CA TRP A 75 -13.30 14.87 1.42
C TRP A 75 -13.14 16.35 1.07
N ASP A 76 -12.25 16.66 0.12
CA ASP A 76 -12.05 18.02 -0.34
C ASP A 76 -13.31 18.62 -0.96
N SER A 77 -14.02 17.84 -1.76
CA SER A 77 -15.28 18.29 -2.37
C SER A 77 -16.33 18.62 -1.32
N ASP A 78 -16.47 17.76 -0.34
CA ASP A 78 -17.44 17.96 0.74
C ASP A 78 -17.12 19.21 1.56
N MET A 79 -15.85 19.48 1.79
CA MET A 79 -15.45 20.65 2.56
C MET A 79 -15.64 21.95 1.81
N LYS A 80 -15.62 21.92 0.49
CA LYS A 80 -15.80 23.12 -0.33
C LYS A 80 -17.25 23.46 -0.59
N SER A 81 -18.11 22.52 -0.43
CA SER A 81 -19.55 22.78 -0.59
C SER A 81 -20.18 23.25 0.71
#